data_e30b11af5057602dabdc39d93fbc89e2
#
_entry.id   e30b11af5057602dabdc39d93fbc89e2
#
_cell.length_a   1.000
_cell.length_b   1.000
_cell.length_c   1.000
_cell.angle_alpha   90.00
_cell.angle_beta   90.00
_cell.angle_gamma   90.00
#
_symmetry.space_group_name_H-M   'P 1'
#
loop_
_entity.id
_entity.type
_entity.pdbx_description
1 polymer ?
#
loop_
_entity_poly.entity_id
_entity_poly.type
_entity_poly.pdbx_seq_one_letter_code
_entity_poly.pdbx_strand_id
1 'polypeptide(L)'
;MKKRKGILGLLALVGVTVMTLAGCTQLASNPKVDNWDKYQQQKSITVGFDNTFVPMGFEEKNGNYAGFDIELAQYVSKKLGITIHFQPIDWDMKETELQNGTIDAIWNGYSATDERREKVAFTIPYMQNTQILVVKKTSGIHSVEDMTGKVLGAQNGSSG
;
A
#
# COMPACT_ATOMS: atom_id res chain seq x y z
N MET A 1 20.71 69.02 -5.03
CA MET A 1 20.09 67.91 -5.81
C MET A 1 20.83 66.61 -5.51
N LYS A 2 20.49 65.92 -4.45
CA LYS A 2 20.98 64.57 -4.10
C LYS A 2 19.94 63.86 -3.20
N LYS A 3 19.59 62.63 -3.46
CA LYS A 3 18.75 61.69 -2.72
C LYS A 3 17.41 61.35 -3.41
N ARG A 4 17.46 60.49 -4.47
CA ARG A 4 16.31 59.75 -4.93
C ARG A 4 16.68 58.40 -5.60
N LYS A 5 17.86 57.82 -5.30
CA LYS A 5 18.29 56.52 -5.92
C LYS A 5 18.32 55.34 -4.95
N GLY A 6 17.91 55.50 -3.67
CA GLY A 6 18.01 54.44 -2.66
C GLY A 6 16.74 53.60 -2.40
N ILE A 7 15.58 54.05 -2.89
CA ILE A 7 14.29 53.40 -2.54
C ILE A 7 13.82 52.39 -3.59
N LEU A 8 14.28 52.53 -4.85
CA LEU A 8 13.92 51.55 -5.89
C LEU A 8 14.65 50.19 -5.80
N GLY A 9 15.82 50.16 -5.14
CA GLY A 9 16.60 48.91 -4.98
C GLY A 9 16.08 47.97 -3.88
N LEU A 10 15.35 48.51 -2.90
CA LEU A 10 14.86 47.70 -1.75
C LEU A 10 13.52 47.00 -2.05
N LEU A 11 12.74 47.51 -2.98
CA LEU A 11 11.48 46.88 -3.38
C LEU A 11 11.65 45.72 -4.37
N ALA A 12 12.78 45.63 -5.08
CA ALA A 12 13.07 44.52 -5.97
C ALA A 12 13.59 43.27 -5.25
N LEU A 13 14.14 43.41 -4.03
CA LEU A 13 14.68 42.27 -3.26
C LEU A 13 13.60 41.54 -2.45
N VAL A 14 12.48 42.19 -2.13
CA VAL A 14 11.35 41.55 -1.40
C VAL A 14 10.43 40.76 -2.31
N GLY A 15 10.40 41.06 -3.62
CA GLY A 15 9.56 40.36 -4.61
C GLY A 15 10.06 38.98 -5.02
N VAL A 16 11.34 38.67 -4.82
CA VAL A 16 11.94 37.38 -5.26
C VAL A 16 11.88 36.30 -4.17
N THR A 17 11.69 36.69 -2.90
CA THR A 17 11.69 35.73 -1.77
C THR A 17 10.32 35.07 -1.50
N VAL A 18 9.24 35.48 -2.19
CA VAL A 18 7.90 34.94 -1.96
C VAL A 18 7.52 33.81 -2.96
N MET A 19 8.35 33.56 -3.99
CA MET A 19 8.04 32.58 -5.05
C MET A 19 8.61 31.17 -4.83
N THR A 20 9.22 30.85 -3.69
CA THR A 20 9.84 29.53 -3.47
C THR A 20 9.16 28.68 -2.40
N LEU A 21 7.94 29.02 -1.97
CA LEU A 21 7.14 28.23 -1.02
C LEU A 21 5.89 27.58 -1.67
N ALA A 22 5.88 27.42 -2.98
CA ALA A 22 5.00 26.42 -3.61
C ALA A 22 5.64 25.04 -3.41
N GLY A 23 5.91 24.70 -2.15
CA GLY A 23 6.34 23.38 -1.74
C GLY A 23 5.23 22.39 -2.01
N CYS A 24 5.60 21.27 -2.58
CA CYS A 24 4.80 20.09 -2.80
C CYS A 24 3.81 19.85 -1.66
N THR A 25 2.55 20.23 -1.84
CA THR A 25 1.48 19.61 -1.10
C THR A 25 1.41 18.17 -1.60
N GLN A 26 2.17 17.27 -0.97
CA GLN A 26 1.90 15.86 -1.05
C GLN A 26 0.41 15.73 -0.67
N LEU A 27 -0.41 15.36 -1.65
CA LEU A 27 -1.77 14.93 -1.38
C LEU A 27 -1.63 13.61 -0.61
N ALA A 28 -1.58 13.71 0.72
CA ALA A 28 -1.83 12.56 1.57
C ALA A 28 -3.20 12.03 1.13
N SER A 29 -3.27 10.79 0.71
CA SER A 29 -4.53 10.16 0.28
C SER A 29 -5.48 10.19 1.48
N ASN A 30 -6.48 11.09 1.44
CA ASN A 30 -7.51 11.12 2.46
C ASN A 30 -8.37 9.85 2.27
N PRO A 31 -8.44 8.93 3.24
CA PRO A 31 -9.17 7.66 3.09
C PRO A 31 -10.69 7.85 2.85
N LYS A 32 -11.19 9.08 2.92
CA LYS A 32 -12.58 9.46 2.63
C LYS A 32 -12.79 10.03 1.23
N VAL A 33 -11.73 10.15 0.41
CA VAL A 33 -11.85 10.68 -0.96
C VAL A 33 -12.01 9.50 -1.91
N ASP A 34 -13.12 9.51 -2.65
CA ASP A 34 -13.30 8.60 -3.78
C ASP A 34 -12.44 9.06 -4.96
N ASN A 35 -11.45 8.27 -5.31
CA ASN A 35 -10.53 8.52 -6.42
C ASN A 35 -10.93 7.78 -7.71
N TRP A 36 -12.12 7.20 -7.78
CA TRP A 36 -12.52 6.39 -8.93
C TRP A 36 -12.44 7.14 -10.27
N ASP A 37 -12.92 8.37 -10.32
CA ASP A 37 -12.85 9.20 -11.53
C ASP A 37 -11.41 9.45 -11.98
N LYS A 38 -10.48 9.66 -11.05
CA LYS A 38 -9.05 9.77 -11.33
C LYS A 38 -8.53 8.50 -12.01
N TYR A 39 -8.84 7.33 -11.47
CA TYR A 39 -8.37 6.06 -12.02
C TYR A 39 -9.02 5.73 -13.37
N GLN A 40 -10.27 6.11 -13.57
CA GLN A 40 -10.93 6.00 -14.86
C GLN A 40 -10.27 6.88 -15.94
N GLN A 41 -9.80 8.06 -15.59
CA GLN A 41 -9.11 8.96 -16.51
C GLN A 41 -7.69 8.49 -16.82
N GLN A 42 -6.91 8.12 -15.81
CA GLN A 42 -5.52 7.67 -15.99
C GLN A 42 -5.40 6.24 -16.56
N LYS A 43 -6.50 5.46 -16.54
CA LYS A 43 -6.58 4.08 -17.05
C LYS A 43 -5.57 3.11 -16.41
N SER A 44 -5.08 3.42 -15.22
CA SER A 44 -4.15 2.56 -14.50
C SER A 44 -4.24 2.75 -12.98
N ILE A 45 -3.90 1.69 -12.24
CA ILE A 45 -3.69 1.69 -10.78
C ILE A 45 -2.43 0.89 -10.46
N THR A 46 -1.78 1.24 -9.37
CA THR A 46 -0.64 0.49 -8.81
C THR A 46 -1.11 -0.31 -7.61
N VAL A 47 -0.89 -1.62 -7.66
CA VAL A 47 -1.28 -2.57 -6.62
C VAL A 47 -0.04 -3.06 -5.89
N GLY A 48 0.04 -2.80 -4.60
CA GLY A 48 1.09 -3.32 -3.72
C GLY A 48 0.77 -4.74 -3.25
N PHE A 49 1.78 -5.61 -3.27
CA PHE A 49 1.66 -7.00 -2.84
C PHE A 49 3.00 -7.55 -2.33
N ASP A 50 2.95 -8.62 -1.52
CA ASP A 50 4.11 -9.42 -1.12
C ASP A 50 4.38 -10.47 -2.21
N ASN A 51 5.51 -10.33 -2.91
CA ASN A 51 5.88 -11.24 -4.01
C ASN A 51 6.44 -12.61 -3.55
N THR A 52 6.29 -12.92 -2.26
CA THR A 52 6.71 -14.22 -1.69
C THR A 52 5.55 -15.04 -1.14
N PHE A 53 4.32 -14.54 -1.22
CA PHE A 53 3.13 -15.13 -0.58
C PHE A 53 2.42 -16.16 -1.48
N VAL A 54 3.01 -17.34 -1.60
CA VAL A 54 2.41 -18.50 -2.32
C VAL A 54 1.21 -19.05 -1.52
N PRO A 55 0.07 -19.36 -2.17
CA PRO A 55 -0.24 -19.31 -3.60
C PRO A 55 -0.97 -18.01 -4.04
N MET A 56 -1.02 -16.99 -3.20
CA MET A 56 -1.84 -15.80 -3.43
C MET A 56 -1.18 -14.83 -4.42
N GLY A 57 0.06 -14.40 -4.14
CA GLY A 57 0.86 -13.55 -5.01
C GLY A 57 2.33 -13.85 -4.82
N PHE A 58 3.05 -14.14 -5.89
CA PHE A 58 4.45 -14.48 -5.80
C PHE A 58 5.18 -14.23 -7.12
N GLU A 59 6.49 -14.13 -7.04
CA GLU A 59 7.37 -14.01 -8.21
C GLU A 59 7.91 -15.38 -8.61
N GLU A 60 7.73 -15.72 -9.87
CA GLU A 60 8.30 -16.92 -10.47
C GLU A 60 9.77 -16.72 -10.79
N LYS A 61 10.49 -17.83 -11.05
CA LYS A 61 11.93 -17.81 -11.41
C LYS A 61 12.25 -17.00 -12.68
N ASN A 62 11.27 -16.79 -13.54
CA ASN A 62 11.40 -16.00 -14.78
C ASN A 62 11.15 -14.51 -14.57
N GLY A 63 10.87 -14.07 -13.33
CA GLY A 63 10.54 -12.69 -12.96
C GLY A 63 9.10 -12.29 -13.18
N ASN A 64 8.23 -13.20 -13.61
CA ASN A 64 6.79 -12.93 -13.72
C ASN A 64 6.09 -13.06 -12.37
N TYR A 65 5.00 -12.33 -12.20
CA TYR A 65 4.13 -12.47 -11.04
C TYR A 65 3.00 -13.43 -11.35
N ALA A 66 2.72 -14.32 -10.39
CA ALA A 66 1.70 -15.36 -10.49
C ALA A 66 0.96 -15.52 -9.15
N GLY A 67 -0.15 -16.27 -9.17
CA GLY A 67 -0.95 -16.60 -8.01
C GLY A 67 -2.39 -16.13 -8.13
N PHE A 68 -3.20 -16.60 -7.18
CA PHE A 68 -4.65 -16.37 -7.20
C PHE A 68 -5.01 -14.87 -7.25
N ASP A 69 -4.38 -14.05 -6.41
CA ASP A 69 -4.67 -12.62 -6.35
C ASP A 69 -4.18 -11.88 -7.60
N ILE A 70 -3.05 -12.30 -8.16
CA ILE A 70 -2.51 -11.75 -9.41
C ILE A 70 -3.48 -12.02 -10.58
N GLU A 71 -3.95 -13.26 -10.71
CA GLU A 71 -4.89 -13.65 -11.77
C GLU A 71 -6.25 -12.95 -11.60
N LEU A 72 -6.75 -12.86 -10.36
CA LEU A 72 -8.00 -12.16 -10.06
C LEU A 72 -7.89 -10.67 -10.39
N ALA A 73 -6.78 -10.03 -10.01
CA ALA A 73 -6.53 -8.63 -10.33
C ALA A 73 -6.43 -8.40 -11.84
N GLN A 74 -5.76 -9.29 -12.59
CA GLN A 74 -5.71 -9.23 -14.06
C GLN A 74 -7.11 -9.40 -14.69
N TYR A 75 -7.93 -10.29 -14.14
CA TYR A 75 -9.31 -10.44 -14.59
C TYR A 75 -10.13 -9.15 -14.38
N VAL A 76 -10.01 -8.53 -13.19
CA VAL A 76 -10.67 -7.26 -12.87
C VAL A 76 -10.16 -6.13 -13.76
N SER A 77 -8.85 -6.04 -13.97
CA SER A 77 -8.19 -5.11 -14.90
C SER A 77 -8.85 -5.18 -16.29
N LYS A 78 -8.98 -6.37 -16.84
CA LYS A 78 -9.62 -6.61 -18.15
C LYS A 78 -11.09 -6.19 -18.15
N LYS A 79 -11.83 -6.45 -17.08
CA LYS A 79 -13.25 -6.10 -16.96
C LYS A 79 -13.49 -4.59 -16.88
N LEU A 80 -12.63 -3.88 -16.15
CA LEU A 80 -12.76 -2.44 -15.93
C LEU A 80 -12.09 -1.60 -17.04
N GLY A 81 -11.25 -2.21 -17.87
CA GLY A 81 -10.45 -1.47 -18.86
C GLY A 81 -9.41 -0.54 -18.22
N ILE A 82 -8.89 -0.94 -17.04
CA ILE A 82 -7.87 -0.22 -16.26
C ILE A 82 -6.66 -1.13 -16.14
N THR A 83 -5.47 -0.67 -16.50
CA THR A 83 -4.23 -1.42 -16.33
C THR A 83 -3.85 -1.52 -14.87
N ILE A 84 -3.52 -2.71 -14.38
CA ILE A 84 -2.97 -2.93 -13.03
C ILE A 84 -1.45 -3.10 -13.16
N HIS A 85 -0.71 -2.24 -12.45
CA HIS A 85 0.74 -2.36 -12.25
C HIS A 85 0.98 -3.00 -10.89
N PHE A 86 1.60 -4.17 -10.89
CA PHE A 86 1.96 -4.86 -9.65
C PHE A 86 3.29 -4.34 -9.13
N GLN A 87 3.32 -3.93 -7.87
CA GLN A 87 4.50 -3.43 -7.17
C GLN A 87 4.78 -4.29 -5.95
N PRO A 88 5.89 -5.04 -5.92
CA PRO A 88 6.34 -5.69 -4.69
C PRO A 88 6.61 -4.64 -3.60
N ILE A 89 6.13 -4.92 -2.40
CA ILE A 89 6.30 -4.05 -1.24
C ILE A 89 6.80 -4.85 -0.04
N ASP A 90 7.45 -4.16 0.89
CA ASP A 90 7.64 -4.70 2.23
C ASP A 90 6.28 -4.73 2.94
N TRP A 91 5.89 -5.94 3.42
CA TRP A 91 4.57 -6.14 4.00
C TRP A 91 4.31 -5.28 5.25
N ASP A 92 5.36 -4.92 6.00
CA ASP A 92 5.24 -4.01 7.13
C ASP A 92 4.89 -2.58 6.71
N MET A 93 5.22 -2.19 5.49
CA MET A 93 5.03 -0.83 4.98
C MET A 93 3.73 -0.64 4.21
N LYS A 94 2.91 -1.70 4.05
CA LYS A 94 1.72 -1.70 3.18
C LYS A 94 0.74 -0.55 3.40
N GLU A 95 0.38 -0.27 4.66
CA GLU A 95 -0.54 0.83 4.97
C GLU A 95 0.14 2.19 4.77
N THR A 96 1.43 2.30 5.09
CA THR A 96 2.23 3.52 4.90
C THR A 96 2.34 3.85 3.41
N GLU A 97 2.64 2.87 2.57
CA GLU A 97 2.75 3.07 1.12
C GLU A 97 1.40 3.45 0.50
N LEU A 98 0.30 2.83 0.96
CA LEU A 98 -1.05 3.21 0.54
C LEU A 98 -1.39 4.65 0.95
N GLN A 99 -1.11 5.04 2.20
CA GLN A 99 -1.38 6.37 2.72
C GLN A 99 -0.55 7.46 2.02
N ASN A 100 0.68 7.15 1.67
CA ASN A 100 1.58 8.06 0.95
C ASN A 100 1.27 8.13 -0.56
N GLY A 101 0.40 7.25 -1.08
CA GLY A 101 0.07 7.20 -2.49
C GLY A 101 1.17 6.60 -3.37
N THR A 102 2.12 5.87 -2.80
CA THR A 102 3.12 5.07 -3.54
C THR A 102 2.42 3.93 -4.28
N ILE A 103 1.40 3.35 -3.65
CA ILE A 103 0.47 2.39 -4.22
C ILE A 103 -0.97 2.91 -4.11
N ASP A 104 -1.83 2.48 -5.00
CA ASP A 104 -3.25 2.87 -5.03
C ASP A 104 -4.14 1.85 -4.30
N ALA A 105 -3.70 0.62 -4.20
CA ALA A 105 -4.41 -0.47 -3.51
C ALA A 105 -3.43 -1.53 -2.97
N ILE A 106 -3.85 -2.23 -1.92
CA ILE A 106 -3.20 -3.44 -1.41
C ILE A 106 -4.05 -4.63 -1.86
N TRP A 107 -3.44 -5.61 -2.53
CA TRP A 107 -4.15 -6.82 -2.97
C TRP A 107 -3.26 -8.05 -2.87
N ASN A 108 -3.35 -8.75 -1.74
CA ASN A 108 -2.51 -9.92 -1.46
C ASN A 108 -3.00 -10.70 -0.23
N GLY A 109 -4.23 -11.21 -0.25
CA GLY A 109 -4.79 -11.90 0.91
C GLY A 109 -4.81 -11.04 2.18
N TYR A 110 -5.00 -9.73 2.03
CA TYR A 110 -4.97 -8.77 3.13
C TYR A 110 -6.23 -8.90 3.98
N SER A 111 -6.11 -9.57 5.14
CA SER A 111 -7.24 -9.83 6.05
C SER A 111 -7.82 -8.55 6.62
N ALA A 112 -9.13 -8.39 6.49
CA ALA A 112 -9.88 -7.22 6.96
C ALA A 112 -10.19 -7.35 8.46
N THR A 113 -9.21 -7.07 9.31
CA THR A 113 -9.38 -7.00 10.77
C THR A 113 -9.98 -5.65 11.18
N ASP A 114 -10.58 -5.58 12.39
CA ASP A 114 -11.16 -4.32 12.90
C ASP A 114 -10.10 -3.22 12.98
N GLU A 115 -8.90 -3.52 13.49
CA GLU A 115 -7.79 -2.58 13.54
C GLU A 115 -7.42 -2.01 12.16
N ARG A 116 -7.38 -2.87 11.13
CA ARG A 116 -7.02 -2.45 9.77
C ARG A 116 -8.13 -1.63 9.12
N ARG A 117 -9.40 -1.91 9.46
CA ARG A 117 -10.55 -1.10 8.99
C ARG A 117 -10.55 0.33 9.50
N GLU A 118 -9.87 0.60 10.60
CA GLU A 118 -9.66 1.96 11.09
C GLU A 118 -8.64 2.74 10.24
N LYS A 119 -7.72 2.03 9.58
CA LYS A 119 -6.60 2.62 8.84
C LYS A 119 -6.88 2.76 7.34
N VAL A 120 -7.59 1.79 6.76
CA VAL A 120 -7.81 1.69 5.31
C VAL A 120 -9.24 1.24 4.98
N ALA A 121 -9.72 1.64 3.79
CA ALA A 121 -10.99 1.16 3.26
C ALA A 121 -10.82 -0.24 2.65
N PHE A 122 -11.78 -1.13 2.91
CA PHE A 122 -11.81 -2.48 2.34
C PHE A 122 -12.97 -2.63 1.37
N THR A 123 -12.76 -3.46 0.36
CA THR A 123 -13.85 -4.02 -0.45
C THR A 123 -14.67 -5.02 0.36
N ILE A 124 -15.73 -5.58 -0.25
CA ILE A 124 -16.34 -6.81 0.25
C ILE A 124 -15.28 -7.93 0.23
N PRO A 125 -15.26 -8.83 1.24
CA PRO A 125 -14.35 -9.97 1.23
C PRO A 125 -14.63 -10.88 0.03
N TYR A 126 -13.58 -11.23 -0.71
CA TYR A 126 -13.68 -12.18 -1.83
C TYR A 126 -13.26 -13.60 -1.44
N MET A 127 -12.67 -13.78 -0.24
CA MET A 127 -12.23 -15.05 0.32
C MET A 127 -12.33 -15.03 1.83
N GLN A 128 -12.57 -16.18 2.44
CA GLN A 128 -12.43 -16.37 3.88
C GLN A 128 -11.00 -16.76 4.21
N ASN A 129 -10.48 -16.22 5.32
CA ASN A 129 -9.16 -16.55 5.85
C ASN A 129 -9.28 -17.01 7.30
N THR A 130 -8.53 -18.06 7.66
CA THR A 130 -8.41 -18.54 9.04
C THR A 130 -6.93 -18.72 9.36
N GLN A 131 -6.49 -18.15 10.46
CA GLN A 131 -5.14 -18.40 10.98
C GLN A 131 -5.08 -19.78 11.60
N ILE A 132 -4.02 -20.52 11.30
CA ILE A 132 -3.79 -21.86 11.83
C ILE A 132 -2.38 -21.97 12.39
N LEU A 133 -2.23 -22.77 13.43
CA LEU A 133 -0.92 -23.13 13.98
C LEU A 133 -0.38 -24.35 13.20
N VAL A 134 0.77 -24.19 12.56
CA VAL A 134 1.46 -25.29 11.87
C VAL A 134 2.64 -25.75 12.71
N VAL A 135 2.67 -27.03 13.06
CA VAL A 135 3.71 -27.63 13.89
C VAL A 135 4.25 -28.92 13.26
N LYS A 136 5.46 -29.32 13.65
CA LYS A 136 5.97 -30.64 13.24
C LYS A 136 5.09 -31.74 13.82
N LYS A 137 4.78 -32.76 13.02
CA LYS A 137 3.99 -33.93 13.46
C LYS A 137 4.53 -34.60 14.74
N THR A 138 5.84 -34.53 14.96
CA THR A 138 6.55 -35.11 16.12
C THR A 138 6.73 -34.13 17.25
N SER A 139 6.15 -32.93 17.23
CA SER A 139 6.39 -31.88 18.26
C SER A 139 5.69 -32.16 19.59
N GLY A 140 4.65 -33.01 19.60
CA GLY A 140 3.78 -33.19 20.76
C GLY A 140 2.85 -31.99 21.03
N ILE A 141 2.76 -31.01 20.11
CA ILE A 141 1.85 -29.89 20.21
C ILE A 141 0.55 -30.26 19.48
N HIS A 142 -0.57 -30.22 20.17
CA HIS A 142 -1.90 -30.58 19.67
C HIS A 142 -2.92 -29.45 19.81
N SER A 143 -2.59 -28.42 20.60
CA SER A 143 -3.43 -27.25 20.84
C SER A 143 -2.59 -25.99 21.01
N VAL A 144 -3.25 -24.83 21.08
CA VAL A 144 -2.57 -23.55 21.33
C VAL A 144 -1.98 -23.48 22.74
N GLU A 145 -2.62 -24.14 23.72
CA GLU A 145 -2.17 -24.21 25.11
C GLU A 145 -0.82 -24.90 25.25
N ASP A 146 -0.54 -25.89 24.40
CA ASP A 146 0.76 -26.60 24.36
C ASP A 146 1.91 -25.68 23.89
N MET A 147 1.61 -24.51 23.41
CA MET A 147 2.61 -23.51 23.01
C MET A 147 3.24 -22.77 24.20
N THR A 148 2.75 -22.96 25.43
CA THR A 148 3.32 -22.31 26.62
C THR A 148 4.83 -22.57 26.70
N GLY A 149 5.63 -21.51 26.74
CA GLY A 149 7.09 -21.58 26.77
C GLY A 149 7.77 -22.00 25.46
N LYS A 150 7.03 -22.07 24.36
CA LYS A 150 7.56 -22.33 22.99
C LYS A 150 7.75 -21.01 22.22
N VAL A 151 8.46 -21.11 21.12
CA VAL A 151 8.68 -19.99 20.21
C VAL A 151 7.74 -20.15 19.00
N LEU A 152 6.94 -19.11 18.73
CA LEU A 152 6.10 -18.99 17.54
C LEU A 152 6.81 -18.10 16.51
N GLY A 153 6.93 -18.60 15.29
CA GLY A 153 7.34 -17.79 14.14
C GLY A 153 6.12 -17.25 13.41
N ALA A 154 6.10 -15.96 13.13
CA ALA A 154 5.07 -15.31 12.31
C ALA A 154 5.71 -14.21 11.46
N GLN A 155 5.03 -13.85 10.35
CA GLN A 155 5.43 -12.70 9.55
C GLN A 155 5.06 -11.42 10.29
N ASN A 156 6.00 -10.48 10.39
CA ASN A 156 5.72 -9.16 10.96
C ASN A 156 4.63 -8.43 10.15
N GLY A 157 3.76 -7.65 10.81
CA GLY A 157 2.65 -6.96 10.15
C GLY A 157 1.57 -7.89 9.56
N SER A 158 1.64 -9.22 9.79
CA SER A 158 0.59 -10.16 9.41
C SER A 158 -0.61 -10.09 10.38
N SER A 159 -1.67 -10.87 10.11
CA SER A 159 -2.81 -11.03 11.02
C SER A 159 -2.68 -12.26 11.93
N GLY A 160 -1.55 -12.94 11.86
CA GLY A 160 -1.23 -14.12 12.67
C GLY A 160 -0.53 -13.81 13.99
#